data_1f913cf3084b8760a67f3e8b703fcbf6
#
_entry.id   1f913cf3084b8760a67f3e8b703fcbf6
#
_cell.length_a   1.000
_cell.length_b   1.000
_cell.length_c   1.000
_cell.angle_alpha   90.00
_cell.angle_beta   90.00
_cell.angle_gamma   90.00
#
_symmetry.space_group_name_H-M   'P 1'
#
loop_
_entity.id
_entity.type
_entity.pdbx_description
1 polymer ?
#
loop_
_entity_poly.entity_id
_entity_poly.type
_entity_poly.pdbx_seq_one_letter_code
_entity_poly.pdbx_strand_id
1 'polypeptide(L)'
;MMPLAAQDERHAGMVAYATDAMSRGEYELAERVAREVLAEGGRLPEAWELIAETALRVSRPDIALGAIEMAEALRASPAPATAALRARALTPPKPSPAGNDRYHIIRSWAQGFWSDVDHVMGQLLVAEITGRKPLVHWGANSRFRDATETGDANAWESFFEPVSSVKIAEITDRGLAYFPPKWNDANLTIGDNGAFHGPHSRIAALDFFAREEAVTVSDFHAPMLALTHWIPREHRLHSKPVSRVFMDLMQKYLKPKREFLTRADTFAGKHLSKPTIAVHVRGSDKAKELGDLSAAAALYHQAIASLSPLMGGKPKILLVTDWAPAEAEYRARYGDRVIVSGATKTSLSTGLHFQPSLIGRNLGEEVLMDALIAARCHAFVGLAYSNVSAFIGYLGRLTKGWDDSRAIQIGPSIHGVYNSFLLKRS
;
A
#
# COMPACT_ATOMS: atom_id res chain seq x y z
N MET A 1 -22.17 -2.35 -23.81
CA MET A 1 -21.83 -0.91 -23.64
C MET A 1 -23.09 -0.22 -23.14
N MET A 2 -23.00 0.52 -22.04
CA MET A 2 -24.15 1.25 -21.47
C MET A 2 -24.52 2.42 -22.39
N PRO A 3 -25.82 2.76 -22.60
CA PRO A 3 -26.21 3.93 -23.36
C PRO A 3 -25.60 5.22 -22.78
N LEU A 4 -25.22 6.19 -23.63
CA LEU A 4 -24.53 7.42 -23.21
C LEU A 4 -25.33 8.19 -22.14
N ALA A 5 -26.64 8.34 -22.34
CA ALA A 5 -27.53 9.02 -21.38
C ALA A 5 -27.53 8.35 -19.98
N ALA A 6 -27.49 7.02 -19.92
CA ALA A 6 -27.41 6.29 -18.65
C ALA A 6 -26.03 6.42 -17.97
N GLN A 7 -24.97 6.64 -18.74
CA GLN A 7 -23.65 6.92 -18.22
C GLN A 7 -23.56 8.34 -17.65
N ASP A 8 -24.14 9.33 -18.33
CA ASP A 8 -24.19 10.71 -17.84
C ASP A 8 -25.02 10.82 -16.54
N GLU A 9 -26.14 10.11 -16.46
CA GLU A 9 -26.96 10.08 -15.23
C GLU A 9 -26.22 9.40 -14.07
N ARG A 10 -25.49 8.31 -14.34
CA ARG A 10 -24.63 7.65 -13.34
C ARG A 10 -23.52 8.60 -12.85
N HIS A 11 -22.84 9.30 -13.76
CA HIS A 11 -21.78 10.24 -13.40
C HIS A 11 -22.34 11.41 -12.55
N ALA A 12 -23.50 11.94 -12.88
CA ALA A 12 -24.15 12.98 -12.09
C ALA A 12 -24.50 12.47 -10.68
N GLY A 13 -24.99 11.24 -10.55
CA GLY A 13 -25.23 10.59 -9.24
C GLY A 13 -23.95 10.41 -8.43
N MET A 14 -22.84 10.02 -9.06
CA MET A 14 -21.54 9.90 -8.41
C MET A 14 -21.02 11.26 -7.92
N VAL A 15 -21.16 12.33 -8.70
CA VAL A 15 -20.79 13.69 -8.28
C VAL A 15 -21.64 14.17 -7.12
N ALA A 16 -22.94 13.91 -7.13
CA ALA A 16 -23.82 14.25 -6.01
C ALA A 16 -23.39 13.53 -4.72
N TYR A 17 -23.07 12.23 -4.82
CA TYR A 17 -22.52 11.46 -3.69
C TYR A 17 -21.21 12.03 -3.19
N ALA A 18 -20.29 12.39 -4.08
CA ALA A 18 -19.02 12.99 -3.73
C ALA A 18 -19.20 14.37 -3.06
N THR A 19 -20.16 15.17 -3.51
CA THR A 19 -20.52 16.46 -2.91
C THR A 19 -21.04 16.27 -1.48
N ASP A 20 -21.87 15.29 -1.25
CA ASP A 20 -22.36 14.93 0.09
C ASP A 20 -21.21 14.43 0.98
N ALA A 21 -20.32 13.57 0.48
CA ALA A 21 -19.12 13.15 1.20
C ALA A 21 -18.23 14.34 1.57
N MET A 22 -18.03 15.30 0.65
CA MET A 22 -17.29 16.55 0.92
C MET A 22 -17.93 17.36 2.06
N SER A 23 -19.25 17.44 2.09
CA SER A 23 -19.98 18.17 3.15
C SER A 23 -19.82 17.52 4.52
N ARG A 24 -19.66 16.20 4.58
CA ARG A 24 -19.37 15.44 5.80
C ARG A 24 -17.90 15.45 6.23
N GLY A 25 -17.01 16.09 5.44
CA GLY A 25 -15.57 16.12 5.71
C GLY A 25 -14.82 14.88 5.21
N GLU A 26 -15.43 14.03 4.41
CA GLU A 26 -14.84 12.82 3.82
C GLU A 26 -14.09 13.16 2.51
N TYR A 27 -13.10 14.03 2.61
CA TYR A 27 -12.44 14.67 1.45
C TYR A 27 -11.75 13.69 0.52
N GLU A 28 -11.09 12.64 1.06
CA GLU A 28 -10.43 11.60 0.26
C GLU A 28 -11.44 10.79 -0.52
N LEU A 29 -12.60 10.50 0.06
CA LEU A 29 -13.69 9.80 -0.63
C LEU A 29 -14.25 10.66 -1.75
N ALA A 30 -14.52 11.94 -1.48
CA ALA A 30 -15.05 12.88 -2.46
C ALA A 30 -14.11 13.04 -3.66
N GLU A 31 -12.82 13.22 -3.39
CA GLU A 31 -11.78 13.35 -4.41
C GLU A 31 -11.64 12.08 -5.26
N ARG A 32 -11.61 10.91 -4.62
CA ARG A 32 -11.52 9.62 -5.30
C ARG A 32 -12.69 9.41 -6.27
N VAL A 33 -13.91 9.67 -5.82
CA VAL A 33 -15.12 9.52 -6.65
C VAL A 33 -15.10 10.53 -7.81
N ALA A 34 -14.70 11.78 -7.55
CA ALA A 34 -14.57 12.78 -8.61
C ALA A 34 -13.57 12.34 -9.70
N ARG A 35 -12.41 11.80 -9.30
CA ARG A 35 -11.42 11.25 -10.26
C ARG A 35 -11.91 10.04 -11.01
N GLU A 36 -12.69 9.17 -10.38
CA GLU A 36 -13.31 8.01 -11.04
C GLU A 36 -14.26 8.47 -12.17
N VAL A 37 -15.11 9.45 -11.90
CA VAL A 37 -15.98 10.07 -12.92
C VAL A 37 -15.16 10.59 -14.10
N LEU A 38 -14.07 11.31 -13.83
CA LEU A 38 -13.22 11.87 -14.89
C LEU A 38 -12.48 10.78 -15.68
N ALA A 39 -12.00 9.73 -14.99
CA ALA A 39 -11.32 8.60 -15.63
C ALA A 39 -12.24 7.78 -16.54
N GLU A 40 -13.54 7.71 -16.23
CA GLU A 40 -14.57 7.09 -17.07
C GLU A 40 -15.03 8.00 -18.24
N GLY A 41 -14.43 9.18 -18.40
CA GLY A 41 -14.74 10.14 -19.46
C GLY A 41 -15.86 11.12 -19.13
N GLY A 42 -16.32 11.18 -17.87
CA GLY A 42 -17.30 12.17 -17.41
C GLY A 42 -16.79 13.61 -17.59
N ARG A 43 -17.64 14.47 -18.16
CA ARG A 43 -17.30 15.87 -18.48
C ARG A 43 -18.10 16.83 -17.58
N LEU A 44 -18.04 16.61 -16.28
CA LEU A 44 -18.78 17.39 -15.28
C LEU A 44 -17.85 18.40 -14.61
N PRO A 45 -18.09 19.70 -14.75
CA PRO A 45 -17.30 20.74 -14.08
C PRO A 45 -17.23 20.56 -12.57
N GLU A 46 -18.31 20.08 -11.96
CA GLU A 46 -18.44 19.83 -10.52
C GLU A 46 -17.44 18.79 -10.02
N ALA A 47 -17.06 17.79 -10.82
CA ALA A 47 -16.01 16.85 -10.46
C ALA A 47 -14.65 17.54 -10.31
N TRP A 48 -14.34 18.49 -11.19
CA TRP A 48 -13.12 19.29 -11.08
C TRP A 48 -13.17 20.27 -9.89
N GLU A 49 -14.35 20.83 -9.60
CA GLU A 49 -14.54 21.69 -8.42
C GLU A 49 -14.32 20.95 -7.11
N LEU A 50 -14.75 19.69 -7.02
CA LEU A 50 -14.46 18.81 -5.85
C LEU A 50 -12.96 18.55 -5.69
N ILE A 51 -12.24 18.33 -6.79
CA ILE A 51 -10.78 18.21 -6.76
C ILE A 51 -10.13 19.51 -6.33
N ALA A 52 -10.59 20.65 -6.83
CA ALA A 52 -10.10 21.96 -6.43
C ALA A 52 -10.33 22.25 -4.94
N GLU A 53 -11.51 21.94 -4.44
CA GLU A 53 -11.85 22.12 -3.01
C GLU A 53 -10.95 21.25 -2.12
N THR A 54 -10.74 19.98 -2.50
CA THR A 54 -9.83 19.09 -1.78
C THR A 54 -8.41 19.62 -1.81
N ALA A 55 -7.95 20.08 -2.98
CA ALA A 55 -6.60 20.64 -3.14
C ALA A 55 -6.35 21.85 -2.24
N LEU A 56 -7.34 22.75 -2.10
CA LEU A 56 -7.25 23.90 -1.18
C LEU A 56 -7.17 23.46 0.28
N ARG A 57 -7.91 22.42 0.66
CA ARG A 57 -7.87 21.87 2.03
C ARG A 57 -6.54 21.24 2.40
N VAL A 58 -5.87 20.64 1.44
CA VAL A 58 -4.52 20.04 1.62
C VAL A 58 -3.39 21.01 1.29
N SER A 59 -3.68 22.32 1.21
CA SER A 59 -2.70 23.39 0.94
C SER A 59 -1.93 23.22 -0.39
N ARG A 60 -2.65 22.78 -1.43
CA ARG A 60 -2.14 22.62 -2.79
C ARG A 60 -2.85 23.55 -3.78
N PRO A 61 -2.62 24.87 -3.68
CA PRO A 61 -3.26 25.85 -4.57
C PRO A 61 -2.86 25.66 -6.04
N ASP A 62 -1.70 25.10 -6.33
CA ASP A 62 -1.24 24.75 -7.66
C ASP A 62 -2.14 23.70 -8.35
N ILE A 63 -2.53 22.65 -7.63
CA ILE A 63 -3.48 21.65 -8.11
C ILE A 63 -4.88 22.25 -8.21
N ALA A 64 -5.28 23.06 -7.23
CA ALA A 64 -6.59 23.71 -7.23
C ALA A 64 -6.77 24.59 -8.48
N LEU A 65 -5.78 25.41 -8.83
CA LEU A 65 -5.84 26.28 -10.01
C LEU A 65 -5.98 25.46 -11.31
N GLY A 66 -5.22 24.38 -11.46
CA GLY A 66 -5.35 23.49 -12.62
C GLY A 66 -6.74 22.85 -12.72
N ALA A 67 -7.30 22.39 -11.62
CA ALA A 67 -8.65 21.84 -11.59
C ALA A 67 -9.73 22.89 -11.90
N ILE A 68 -9.56 24.12 -11.39
CA ILE A 68 -10.45 25.25 -11.69
C ILE A 68 -10.44 25.58 -13.18
N GLU A 69 -9.27 25.62 -13.82
CA GLU A 69 -9.13 25.86 -15.26
C GLU A 69 -9.88 24.78 -16.06
N MET A 70 -9.80 23.53 -15.65
CA MET A 70 -10.56 22.44 -16.28
C MET A 70 -12.06 22.58 -16.08
N ALA A 71 -12.53 22.97 -14.88
CA ALA A 71 -13.95 23.23 -14.63
C ALA A 71 -14.49 24.37 -15.49
N GLU A 72 -13.73 25.47 -15.61
CA GLU A 72 -14.09 26.62 -16.45
C GLU A 72 -14.14 26.25 -17.93
N ALA A 73 -13.18 25.45 -18.41
CA ALA A 73 -13.15 25.02 -19.82
C ALA A 73 -14.37 24.15 -20.22
N LEU A 74 -15.03 23.54 -19.25
CA LEU A 74 -16.25 22.72 -19.49
C LEU A 74 -17.54 23.53 -19.40
N ARG A 75 -17.50 24.81 -19.03
CA ARG A 75 -18.68 25.68 -18.86
C ARG A 75 -18.79 26.72 -19.95
N ALA A 76 -20.02 27.00 -20.35
CA ALA A 76 -20.30 28.08 -21.31
C ALA A 76 -20.23 29.49 -20.66
N SER A 77 -20.34 29.57 -19.35
CA SER A 77 -20.30 30.83 -18.59
C SER A 77 -19.64 30.64 -17.22
N PRO A 78 -18.98 31.67 -16.67
CA PRO A 78 -18.37 31.61 -15.34
C PRO A 78 -19.40 31.25 -14.25
N ALA A 79 -19.03 30.35 -13.34
CA ALA A 79 -19.87 29.99 -12.19
C ALA A 79 -19.33 30.68 -10.91
N PRO A 80 -20.24 31.24 -10.07
CA PRO A 80 -19.82 31.87 -8.81
C PRO A 80 -18.99 30.94 -7.88
N ALA A 81 -19.34 29.65 -7.84
CA ALA A 81 -18.61 28.66 -7.05
C ALA A 81 -17.15 28.51 -7.52
N THR A 82 -16.94 28.39 -8.83
CA THR A 82 -15.59 28.27 -9.42
C THR A 82 -14.78 29.56 -9.18
N ALA A 83 -15.40 30.72 -9.30
CA ALA A 83 -14.77 32.03 -9.00
C ALA A 83 -14.35 32.13 -7.52
N ALA A 84 -15.18 31.65 -6.60
CA ALA A 84 -14.84 31.63 -5.18
C ALA A 84 -13.65 30.67 -4.88
N LEU A 85 -13.60 29.51 -5.52
CA LEU A 85 -12.46 28.60 -5.42
C LEU A 85 -11.19 29.24 -5.94
N ARG A 86 -11.25 29.95 -7.08
CA ARG A 86 -10.11 30.67 -7.65
C ARG A 86 -9.59 31.77 -6.72
N ALA A 87 -10.47 32.56 -6.12
CA ALA A 87 -10.09 33.59 -5.16
C ALA A 87 -9.35 32.98 -3.95
N ARG A 88 -9.84 31.85 -3.43
CA ARG A 88 -9.17 31.12 -2.35
C ARG A 88 -7.81 30.55 -2.79
N ALA A 89 -7.70 30.01 -4.00
CA ALA A 89 -6.45 29.45 -4.54
C ALA A 89 -5.36 30.53 -4.73
N LEU A 90 -5.74 31.75 -5.07
CA LEU A 90 -4.83 32.88 -5.23
C LEU A 90 -4.44 33.57 -3.90
N THR A 91 -5.12 33.21 -2.79
CA THR A 91 -4.74 33.71 -1.47
C THR A 91 -3.44 33.04 -1.03
N PRO A 92 -2.38 33.79 -0.66
CA PRO A 92 -1.14 33.20 -0.22
C PRO A 92 -1.38 32.24 0.93
N PRO A 93 -0.79 31.01 0.92
CA PRO A 93 -0.89 30.11 2.04
C PRO A 93 -0.26 30.77 3.29
N LYS A 94 -0.83 30.53 4.46
CA LYS A 94 -0.15 30.89 5.69
C LYS A 94 1.23 30.25 5.73
N PRO A 95 2.27 31.00 6.12
CA PRO A 95 3.59 30.40 6.26
C PRO A 95 3.50 29.24 7.23
N SER A 96 3.99 28.07 6.79
CA SER A 96 4.10 26.91 7.67
C SER A 96 5.00 27.28 8.86
N PRO A 97 4.68 26.87 10.09
CA PRO A 97 5.52 27.16 11.23
C PRO A 97 6.97 26.73 10.91
N ALA A 98 7.87 27.68 10.92
CA ALA A 98 9.29 27.43 10.70
C ALA A 98 9.85 26.65 11.89
N GLY A 99 10.00 25.33 11.72
CA GLY A 99 10.65 24.47 12.69
C GLY A 99 11.02 23.14 12.06
N ASN A 100 12.31 22.78 12.18
CA ASN A 100 12.84 21.50 11.69
C ASN A 100 12.31 20.25 12.42
N ASP A 101 11.49 20.43 13.45
CA ASP A 101 11.02 19.40 14.36
C ASP A 101 9.55 19.03 14.11
N ARG A 102 9.28 18.60 12.88
CA ARG A 102 7.97 18.05 12.50
C ARG A 102 8.11 16.56 12.23
N TYR A 103 7.26 15.76 12.88
CA TYR A 103 7.35 14.31 12.87
C TYR A 103 6.07 13.69 12.28
N HIS A 104 6.24 12.55 11.60
CA HIS A 104 5.13 11.71 11.18
C HIS A 104 5.36 10.30 11.72
N ILE A 105 4.55 9.91 12.71
CA ILE A 105 4.63 8.61 13.36
C ILE A 105 3.68 7.66 12.66
N ILE A 106 4.20 6.55 12.21
CA ILE A 106 3.50 5.52 11.44
C ILE A 106 3.37 4.30 12.34
N ARG A 107 2.16 4.07 12.86
CA ARG A 107 1.87 2.91 13.69
C ARG A 107 1.42 1.74 12.83
N SER A 108 1.50 0.51 13.36
CA SER A 108 0.85 -0.65 12.73
C SER A 108 -0.66 -0.42 12.64
N TRP A 109 -1.29 -0.84 11.56
CA TRP A 109 -2.75 -0.86 11.47
C TRP A 109 -3.33 -2.25 11.73
N ALA A 110 -2.47 -3.16 12.25
CA ALA A 110 -2.82 -4.47 12.79
C ALA A 110 -3.46 -5.45 11.79
N GLN A 111 -2.96 -5.49 10.58
CA GLN A 111 -3.37 -6.43 9.54
C GLN A 111 -2.29 -7.49 9.24
N GLY A 112 -2.25 -8.06 8.04
CA GLY A 112 -1.20 -8.95 7.60
C GLY A 112 0.12 -8.21 7.36
N PHE A 113 1.26 -8.89 7.51
CA PHE A 113 2.61 -8.32 7.48
C PHE A 113 2.85 -7.36 6.32
N TRP A 114 2.66 -7.81 5.09
CA TRP A 114 2.87 -6.97 3.92
C TRP A 114 1.78 -5.92 3.72
N SER A 115 0.61 -6.08 4.35
CA SER A 115 -0.41 -5.03 4.39
C SER A 115 -0.01 -3.90 5.34
N ASP A 116 0.61 -4.24 6.48
CA ASP A 116 1.18 -3.25 7.40
C ASP A 116 2.39 -2.55 6.75
N VAL A 117 3.23 -3.25 5.99
CA VAL A 117 4.33 -2.64 5.22
C VAL A 117 3.79 -1.72 4.12
N ASP A 118 2.71 -2.11 3.42
CA ASP A 118 2.06 -1.26 2.42
C ASP A 118 1.53 0.05 3.02
N HIS A 119 0.89 -0.04 4.17
CA HIS A 119 0.51 1.14 4.97
C HIS A 119 1.72 2.03 5.26
N VAL A 120 2.83 1.45 5.73
CA VAL A 120 4.07 2.20 5.99
C VAL A 120 4.56 2.90 4.73
N MET A 121 4.56 2.23 3.57
CA MET A 121 5.03 2.83 2.31
C MET A 121 4.18 4.05 1.90
N GLY A 122 2.85 3.96 2.03
CA GLY A 122 1.96 5.09 1.78
C GLY A 122 2.21 6.26 2.74
N GLN A 123 2.36 5.97 4.04
CA GLN A 123 2.62 7.00 5.05
C GLN A 123 4.03 7.61 4.93
N LEU A 124 5.01 6.88 4.43
CA LEU A 124 6.33 7.43 4.10
C LEU A 124 6.23 8.44 2.94
N LEU A 125 5.35 8.20 1.96
CA LEU A 125 5.06 9.19 0.93
C LEU A 125 4.41 10.45 1.53
N VAL A 126 3.46 10.29 2.46
CA VAL A 126 2.89 11.44 3.21
C VAL A 126 3.99 12.22 3.92
N ALA A 127 4.91 11.53 4.60
CA ALA A 127 6.02 12.19 5.29
C ALA A 127 6.92 12.98 4.31
N GLU A 128 7.24 12.40 3.13
CA GLU A 128 8.04 13.10 2.10
C GLU A 128 7.31 14.32 1.54
N ILE A 129 6.01 14.19 1.21
CA ILE A 129 5.21 15.31 0.67
C ILE A 129 5.09 16.44 1.69
N THR A 130 4.92 16.12 2.98
CA THR A 130 4.73 17.11 4.04
C THR A 130 6.03 17.62 4.67
N GLY A 131 7.19 17.09 4.25
CA GLY A 131 8.50 17.46 4.79
C GLY A 131 8.67 17.07 6.26
N ARG A 132 7.95 16.05 6.75
CA ARG A 132 8.04 15.57 8.13
C ARG A 132 9.08 14.46 8.26
N LYS A 133 9.75 14.39 9.43
CA LYS A 133 10.66 13.28 9.75
C LYS A 133 9.84 12.02 10.07
N PRO A 134 9.96 10.92 9.33
CA PRO A 134 9.17 9.73 9.59
C PRO A 134 9.75 8.91 10.75
N LEU A 135 8.87 8.31 11.55
CA LEU A 135 9.18 7.27 12.52
C LEU A 135 8.17 6.14 12.38
N VAL A 136 8.62 4.94 12.05
CA VAL A 136 7.76 3.74 12.08
C VAL A 136 7.85 3.13 13.47
N HIS A 137 6.70 3.01 14.12
CA HIS A 137 6.59 2.41 15.45
C HIS A 137 5.48 1.34 15.47
N TRP A 138 5.88 0.09 15.29
CA TRP A 138 5.00 -1.07 15.44
C TRP A 138 5.02 -1.52 16.91
N GLY A 139 4.23 -0.83 17.72
CA GLY A 139 4.11 -1.07 19.15
C GLY A 139 3.25 -2.28 19.51
N ALA A 140 2.64 -2.25 20.67
CA ALA A 140 1.83 -3.35 21.20
C ALA A 140 0.57 -3.68 20.36
N ASN A 141 0.15 -2.81 19.45
CA ASN A 141 -0.92 -3.09 18.49
C ASN A 141 -0.48 -3.92 17.28
N SER A 142 0.82 -4.14 17.09
CA SER A 142 1.31 -4.96 15.98
C SER A 142 1.11 -6.45 16.24
N ARG A 143 0.62 -7.16 15.24
CA ARG A 143 0.49 -8.63 15.26
C ARG A 143 1.84 -9.36 15.18
N PHE A 144 2.92 -8.62 14.90
CA PHE A 144 4.26 -9.17 14.66
C PHE A 144 5.25 -8.78 15.75
N ARG A 145 4.75 -8.21 16.86
CA ARG A 145 5.55 -7.96 18.05
C ARG A 145 5.73 -9.26 18.84
N ASP A 146 6.91 -9.46 19.43
CA ASP A 146 7.12 -10.56 20.36
C ASP A 146 6.24 -10.35 21.61
N ALA A 147 5.56 -11.41 22.05
CA ALA A 147 4.68 -11.34 23.21
C ALA A 147 5.45 -11.07 24.52
N THR A 148 6.74 -11.33 24.56
CA THR A 148 7.63 -11.06 25.72
C THR A 148 8.13 -9.63 25.77
N GLU A 149 8.03 -8.88 24.65
CA GLU A 149 8.47 -7.49 24.60
C GLU A 149 7.48 -6.59 25.35
N THR A 150 8.02 -5.68 26.14
CA THR A 150 7.27 -4.71 26.94
C THR A 150 7.68 -3.26 26.60
N GLY A 151 6.95 -2.29 27.11
CA GLY A 151 7.27 -0.88 26.95
C GLY A 151 7.28 -0.43 25.48
N ASP A 152 8.28 0.35 25.11
CA ASP A 152 8.43 1.01 23.80
C ASP A 152 9.03 0.12 22.71
N ALA A 153 9.05 -1.20 22.89
CA ALA A 153 9.58 -2.11 21.89
C ALA A 153 8.90 -1.91 20.52
N ASN A 154 9.70 -1.81 19.49
CA ASN A 154 9.28 -1.52 18.13
C ASN A 154 9.46 -2.74 17.24
N ALA A 155 8.39 -3.48 16.96
CA ALA A 155 8.44 -4.67 16.13
C ALA A 155 8.92 -4.42 14.69
N TRP A 156 8.78 -3.20 14.14
CA TRP A 156 9.37 -2.84 12.85
C TRP A 156 10.87 -3.10 12.84
N GLU A 157 11.55 -2.68 13.91
CA GLU A 157 13.00 -2.82 14.03
C GLU A 157 13.45 -4.26 14.31
N SER A 158 12.53 -5.20 14.51
CA SER A 158 12.86 -6.62 14.49
C SER A 158 13.10 -7.15 13.08
N PHE A 159 12.57 -6.49 12.04
CA PHE A 159 12.60 -6.93 10.64
C PHE A 159 13.42 -6.03 9.73
N PHE A 160 13.35 -4.72 9.96
CA PHE A 160 13.92 -3.69 9.08
C PHE A 160 14.80 -2.72 9.86
N GLU A 161 15.70 -2.05 9.16
CA GLU A 161 16.41 -0.91 9.70
C GLU A 161 15.45 0.27 9.95
N PRO A 162 15.74 1.15 10.92
CA PRO A 162 14.97 2.37 11.14
C PRO A 162 14.86 3.21 9.86
N VAL A 163 13.68 3.78 9.60
CA VAL A 163 13.46 4.63 8.41
C VAL A 163 14.12 6.02 8.52
N SER A 164 14.47 6.42 9.73
CA SER A 164 15.19 7.67 10.05
C SER A 164 15.96 7.51 11.34
N SER A 165 16.73 8.51 11.72
CA SER A 165 17.46 8.55 13.02
C SER A 165 16.56 8.91 14.20
N VAL A 166 15.32 9.32 13.97
CA VAL A 166 14.40 9.76 15.03
C VAL A 166 13.98 8.58 15.91
N LYS A 167 14.03 8.79 17.21
CA LYS A 167 13.55 7.84 18.22
C LYS A 167 12.31 8.37 18.91
N ILE A 168 11.47 7.47 19.39
CA ILE A 168 10.22 7.85 20.08
C ILE A 168 10.49 8.75 21.29
N ALA A 169 11.54 8.45 22.06
CA ALA A 169 11.96 9.24 23.21
C ALA A 169 12.39 10.69 22.88
N GLU A 170 12.71 10.98 21.61
CA GLU A 170 13.00 12.34 21.16
C GLU A 170 11.74 13.17 20.90
N ILE A 171 10.57 12.54 20.91
CA ILE A 171 9.29 13.17 20.62
C ILE A 171 8.47 13.32 21.90
N THR A 172 8.42 12.30 22.74
CA THR A 172 7.70 12.29 24.02
C THR A 172 8.34 13.23 25.04
N ASP A 173 7.58 13.65 26.02
CA ASP A 173 8.00 14.55 27.10
C ASP A 173 8.44 15.98 26.67
N ARG A 174 8.06 16.39 25.46
CA ARG A 174 8.36 17.73 24.92
C ARG A 174 7.16 18.67 24.87
N GLY A 175 5.97 18.21 25.27
CA GLY A 175 4.74 18.99 25.20
C GLY A 175 4.35 19.39 23.78
N LEU A 176 4.67 18.56 22.79
CA LEU A 176 4.36 18.83 21.39
C LEU A 176 2.86 18.65 21.11
N ALA A 177 2.35 19.40 20.14
CA ALA A 177 0.96 19.24 19.67
C ALA A 177 0.85 18.04 18.73
N TYR A 178 -0.16 17.19 18.97
CA TYR A 178 -0.43 15.96 18.22
C TYR A 178 -1.67 16.09 17.33
N PHE A 179 -1.61 15.52 16.16
CA PHE A 179 -2.76 15.25 15.30
C PHE A 179 -2.79 13.75 14.90
N PRO A 180 -3.95 13.08 14.97
CA PRO A 180 -5.22 13.50 15.58
C PRO A 180 -5.08 13.75 17.10
N PRO A 181 -5.98 14.57 17.69
CA PRO A 181 -5.88 14.96 19.11
C PRO A 181 -6.12 13.83 20.11
N LYS A 182 -6.47 12.62 19.63
CA LYS A 182 -6.53 11.41 20.47
C LYS A 182 -5.15 10.94 20.95
N TRP A 183 -4.05 11.36 20.27
CA TRP A 183 -2.69 10.99 20.60
C TRP A 183 -2.02 12.01 21.52
N ASN A 184 -1.18 11.50 22.40
CA ASN A 184 -0.35 12.30 23.32
C ASN A 184 0.85 11.45 23.79
N ASP A 185 1.76 12.03 24.56
CA ASP A 185 2.96 11.37 25.06
C ASP A 185 2.63 10.07 25.83
N ALA A 186 1.55 10.05 26.60
CA ALA A 186 1.21 8.92 27.45
C ALA A 186 0.63 7.71 26.70
N ASN A 187 0.05 7.90 25.51
CA ASN A 187 -0.62 6.82 24.79
C ASN A 187 0.01 6.44 23.46
N LEU A 188 1.07 7.12 23.07
CA LEU A 188 1.70 6.94 21.76
C LEU A 188 2.25 5.53 21.53
N THR A 189 2.80 4.91 22.57
CA THR A 189 3.43 3.58 22.50
C THR A 189 2.56 2.46 23.04
N ILE A 190 1.50 2.79 23.81
CA ILE A 190 0.61 1.75 24.36
C ILE A 190 -0.19 1.06 23.24
N GLY A 191 -0.48 -0.17 23.52
CA GLY A 191 -1.27 -1.03 22.68
C GLY A 191 -2.68 -0.58 22.57
N ASP A 192 -3.52 -1.08 22.37
CA ASP A 192 -4.73 -1.02 21.93
C ASP A 192 -5.66 -0.20 22.27
N ASN A 193 -6.26 -0.11 21.76
CA ASN A 193 -6.83 0.11 20.93
C ASN A 193 -8.26 0.09 20.64
N GLY A 194 -9.09 -0.55 21.34
CA GLY A 194 -10.54 -0.46 21.27
C GLY A 194 -11.02 0.98 21.40
N ALA A 195 -10.38 1.77 22.23
CA ALA A 195 -10.63 3.20 22.38
C ALA A 195 -10.28 4.02 21.12
N PHE A 196 -9.49 3.46 20.23
CA PHE A 196 -9.08 4.12 18.99
C PHE A 196 -9.81 3.59 17.75
N HIS A 197 -10.71 2.62 17.91
CA HIS A 197 -11.58 2.14 16.85
C HIS A 197 -12.88 2.96 16.83
N GLY A 198 -12.98 3.88 15.91
CA GLY A 198 -14.16 4.72 15.72
C GLY A 198 -13.99 5.65 14.53
N PRO A 199 -15.00 6.42 14.19
CA PRO A 199 -14.94 7.35 13.04
C PRO A 199 -13.75 8.32 13.11
N HIS A 200 -13.36 8.73 14.31
CA HIS A 200 -12.24 9.65 14.52
C HIS A 200 -10.88 8.97 14.63
N SER A 201 -10.80 7.65 14.56
CA SER A 201 -9.54 6.91 14.60
C SER A 201 -9.00 6.59 13.19
N ARG A 202 -9.83 6.68 12.17
CA ARG A 202 -9.48 6.38 10.79
C ARG A 202 -9.27 7.66 10.01
N ILE A 203 -8.17 8.34 10.31
CA ILE A 203 -7.83 9.57 9.59
C ILE A 203 -7.28 9.22 8.22
N ALA A 204 -7.89 9.79 7.19
CA ALA A 204 -7.43 9.65 5.81
C ALA A 204 -6.05 10.31 5.63
N ALA A 205 -5.24 9.75 4.71
CA ALA A 205 -3.88 10.25 4.52
C ALA A 205 -3.81 11.72 4.09
N LEU A 206 -4.80 12.20 3.32
CA LEU A 206 -4.88 13.61 2.90
C LEU A 206 -5.05 14.58 4.06
N ASP A 207 -5.66 14.15 5.18
CA ASP A 207 -5.83 15.01 6.34
C ASP A 207 -4.52 15.42 7.02
N PHE A 208 -3.42 14.70 6.75
CA PHE A 208 -2.10 15.04 7.27
C PHE A 208 -1.40 16.17 6.51
N PHE A 209 -1.83 16.50 5.28
CA PHE A 209 -1.07 17.39 4.39
C PHE A 209 -1.00 18.82 4.88
N ALA A 210 -2.09 19.36 5.40
CA ALA A 210 -2.20 20.75 5.84
C ALA A 210 -2.06 20.92 7.37
N ARG A 211 -1.53 19.91 8.07
CA ARG A 211 -1.44 19.96 9.54
C ARG A 211 -0.26 20.80 10.01
N GLU A 212 -0.55 21.67 10.96
CA GLU A 212 0.45 22.54 11.60
C GLU A 212 1.05 21.89 12.86
N GLU A 213 0.37 20.92 13.46
CA GLU A 213 0.83 20.21 14.65
C GLU A 213 2.22 19.60 14.43
N ALA A 214 3.06 19.67 15.46
CA ALA A 214 4.43 19.17 15.39
C ALA A 214 4.49 17.67 15.12
N VAL A 215 3.56 16.91 15.66
CA VAL A 215 3.50 15.45 15.54
C VAL A 215 2.20 15.02 14.87
N THR A 216 2.32 14.32 13.76
CA THR A 216 1.18 13.62 13.15
C THR A 216 1.34 12.11 13.35
N VAL A 217 0.24 11.41 13.68
CA VAL A 217 0.26 9.98 13.97
C VAL A 217 -0.76 9.26 13.11
N SER A 218 -0.30 8.32 12.30
CA SER A 218 -1.17 7.49 11.47
C SER A 218 -1.21 6.04 11.96
N ASP A 219 -2.41 5.52 12.05
CA ASP A 219 -2.73 4.12 12.39
C ASP A 219 -3.71 3.50 11.37
N PHE A 220 -3.89 4.15 10.22
CA PHE A 220 -4.82 3.72 9.19
C PHE A 220 -4.16 3.71 7.80
N HIS A 221 -4.56 2.74 6.98
CA HIS A 221 -3.99 2.50 5.66
C HIS A 221 -4.03 3.74 4.75
N ALA A 222 -2.91 4.00 4.10
CA ALA A 222 -2.75 5.06 3.10
C ALA A 222 -2.44 4.44 1.73
N PRO A 223 -3.45 4.32 0.84
CA PRO A 223 -3.22 3.78 -0.50
C PRO A 223 -2.32 4.72 -1.30
N MET A 224 -1.15 4.22 -1.71
CA MET A 224 -0.18 5.05 -2.45
C MET A 224 -0.75 5.61 -3.76
N LEU A 225 -1.62 4.86 -4.44
CA LEU A 225 -2.27 5.31 -5.67
C LEU A 225 -3.03 6.62 -5.46
N ALA A 226 -3.74 6.77 -4.34
CA ALA A 226 -4.48 7.99 -4.01
C ALA A 226 -3.54 9.18 -3.70
N LEU A 227 -2.30 8.92 -3.30
CA LEU A 227 -1.35 9.95 -2.89
C LEU A 227 -0.48 10.48 -4.03
N THR A 228 -0.29 9.74 -5.10
CA THR A 228 0.63 10.12 -6.18
C THR A 228 0.23 11.42 -6.89
N HIS A 229 -1.06 11.74 -6.92
CA HIS A 229 -1.59 12.99 -7.49
C HIS A 229 -1.19 14.24 -6.69
N TRP A 230 -0.78 14.07 -5.45
CA TRP A 230 -0.44 15.14 -4.51
C TRP A 230 1.06 15.39 -4.39
N ILE A 231 1.88 14.66 -5.13
CA ILE A 231 3.34 14.85 -5.12
C ILE A 231 3.66 16.23 -5.72
N PRO A 232 4.37 17.10 -4.96
CA PRO A 232 4.74 18.42 -5.45
C PRO A 232 5.59 18.37 -6.74
N ARG A 233 5.48 19.40 -7.59
CA ARG A 233 6.21 19.47 -8.88
C ARG A 233 7.72 19.38 -8.70
N GLU A 234 8.23 19.96 -7.62
CA GLU A 234 9.66 20.01 -7.28
C GLU A 234 10.16 18.70 -6.67
N HIS A 235 9.25 17.82 -6.30
CA HIS A 235 9.61 16.57 -5.65
C HIS A 235 10.12 15.54 -6.67
N ARG A 236 11.21 14.81 -6.31
CA ARG A 236 11.87 13.82 -7.17
C ARG A 236 10.96 12.70 -7.69
N LEU A 237 9.82 12.47 -7.04
CA LEU A 237 8.83 11.45 -7.40
C LEU A 237 7.69 11.99 -8.26
N HIS A 238 7.65 13.30 -8.53
CA HIS A 238 6.58 13.90 -9.31
C HIS A 238 6.48 13.28 -10.70
N SER A 239 5.26 13.07 -11.18
CA SER A 239 4.92 12.50 -12.49
C SER A 239 5.48 11.09 -12.77
N LYS A 240 6.04 10.40 -11.75
CA LYS A 240 6.45 9.01 -11.91
C LYS A 240 5.25 8.06 -11.83
N PRO A 241 5.25 6.96 -12.58
CA PRO A 241 4.26 5.90 -12.40
C PRO A 241 4.25 5.40 -10.95
N VAL A 242 3.09 5.02 -10.43
CA VAL A 242 2.91 4.53 -9.04
C VAL A 242 3.92 3.44 -8.68
N SER A 243 4.17 2.48 -9.60
CA SER A 243 5.17 1.44 -9.42
C SER A 243 6.57 1.98 -9.17
N ARG A 244 6.94 3.03 -9.90
CA ARG A 244 8.26 3.63 -9.74
C ARG A 244 8.35 4.40 -8.44
N VAL A 245 7.29 5.12 -8.05
CA VAL A 245 7.20 5.77 -6.73
C VAL A 245 7.39 4.74 -5.64
N PHE A 246 6.67 3.62 -5.73
CA PHE A 246 6.74 2.54 -4.75
C PHE A 246 8.15 1.96 -4.64
N MET A 247 8.79 1.61 -5.77
CA MET A 247 10.15 1.06 -5.78
C MET A 247 11.19 2.06 -5.25
N ASP A 248 11.07 3.34 -5.59
CA ASP A 248 12.01 4.37 -5.11
C ASP A 248 11.90 4.55 -3.58
N LEU A 249 10.68 4.48 -3.02
CA LEU A 249 10.48 4.50 -1.57
C LEU A 249 10.99 3.22 -0.90
N MET A 250 10.75 2.04 -1.50
CA MET A 250 11.30 0.78 -1.00
C MET A 250 12.84 0.83 -0.95
N GLN A 251 13.47 1.27 -2.02
CA GLN A 251 14.94 1.40 -2.04
C GLN A 251 15.47 2.33 -0.96
N LYS A 252 14.73 3.39 -0.64
CA LYS A 252 15.13 4.37 0.37
C LYS A 252 14.91 3.85 1.79
N TYR A 253 13.75 3.25 2.07
CA TYR A 253 13.28 3.04 3.43
C TYR A 253 13.12 1.56 3.83
N LEU A 254 12.78 0.67 2.90
CA LEU A 254 12.52 -0.74 3.20
C LEU A 254 13.83 -1.54 3.15
N LYS A 255 14.57 -1.51 4.24
CA LYS A 255 15.88 -2.17 4.37
C LYS A 255 15.77 -3.35 5.33
N PRO A 256 15.55 -4.58 4.85
CA PRO A 256 15.55 -5.75 5.71
C PRO A 256 16.89 -5.87 6.44
N LYS A 257 16.85 -6.32 7.70
CA LYS A 257 18.07 -6.55 8.47
C LYS A 257 18.99 -7.56 7.77
N ARG A 258 20.27 -7.36 7.92
CA ARG A 258 21.31 -8.16 7.24
C ARG A 258 21.19 -9.66 7.50
N GLU A 259 20.74 -10.05 8.68
CA GLU A 259 20.52 -11.46 9.02
C GLU A 259 19.52 -12.14 8.10
N PHE A 260 18.39 -11.48 7.77
CA PHE A 260 17.39 -12.03 6.84
C PHE A 260 17.94 -12.12 5.41
N LEU A 261 18.67 -11.10 4.98
CA LEU A 261 19.31 -11.11 3.65
C LEU A 261 20.29 -12.28 3.55
N THR A 262 21.14 -12.49 4.55
CA THR A 262 22.12 -13.58 4.59
C THR A 262 21.43 -14.96 4.62
N ARG A 263 20.36 -15.12 5.42
CA ARG A 263 19.56 -16.35 5.44
C ARG A 263 18.93 -16.65 4.08
N ALA A 264 18.38 -15.63 3.42
CA ALA A 264 17.77 -15.78 2.09
C ALA A 264 18.82 -16.11 1.02
N ASP A 265 20.02 -15.53 1.08
CA ASP A 265 21.12 -15.85 0.17
C ASP A 265 21.65 -17.28 0.38
N THR A 266 21.76 -17.71 1.64
CA THR A 266 22.12 -19.09 1.99
C THR A 266 21.11 -20.09 1.45
N PHE A 267 19.80 -19.81 1.63
CA PHE A 267 18.75 -20.67 1.06
C PHE A 267 18.83 -20.72 -0.46
N ALA A 268 18.99 -19.57 -1.10
CA ALA A 268 19.09 -19.47 -2.55
C ALA A 268 20.30 -20.24 -3.09
N GLY A 269 21.47 -20.11 -2.48
CA GLY A 269 22.67 -20.85 -2.84
C GLY A 269 22.49 -22.36 -2.76
N LYS A 270 21.76 -22.84 -1.74
CA LYS A 270 21.49 -24.26 -1.54
C LYS A 270 20.42 -24.83 -2.46
N HIS A 271 19.34 -24.09 -2.73
CA HIS A 271 18.13 -24.63 -3.32
C HIS A 271 17.77 -24.06 -4.70
N LEU A 272 18.26 -22.87 -5.07
CA LEU A 272 17.89 -22.14 -6.30
C LEU A 272 19.00 -22.13 -7.36
N SER A 273 19.92 -23.10 -7.32
CA SER A 273 21.00 -23.25 -8.31
C SER A 273 20.51 -23.57 -9.72
N LYS A 274 19.30 -24.14 -9.85
CA LYS A 274 18.62 -24.40 -11.13
C LYS A 274 17.57 -23.32 -11.41
N PRO A 275 17.19 -23.10 -12.69
CA PRO A 275 16.10 -22.21 -13.03
C PRO A 275 14.86 -22.51 -12.20
N THR A 276 14.37 -21.52 -11.46
CA THR A 276 13.27 -21.64 -10.50
C THR A 276 12.27 -20.52 -10.70
N ILE A 277 10.99 -20.86 -10.74
CA ILE A 277 9.87 -19.92 -10.72
C ILE A 277 9.35 -19.86 -9.29
N ALA A 278 9.31 -18.67 -8.69
CA ALA A 278 8.56 -18.48 -7.45
C ALA A 278 7.07 -18.39 -7.76
N VAL A 279 6.25 -19.07 -6.98
CA VAL A 279 4.79 -19.07 -7.14
C VAL A 279 4.16 -18.76 -5.80
N HIS A 280 3.49 -17.62 -5.69
CA HIS A 280 2.76 -17.27 -4.47
C HIS A 280 1.28 -17.59 -4.65
N VAL A 281 0.83 -18.64 -3.97
CA VAL A 281 -0.57 -19.06 -3.93
C VAL A 281 -1.21 -18.61 -2.63
N ARG A 282 -2.14 -17.67 -2.73
CA ARG A 282 -2.94 -17.20 -1.59
C ARG A 282 -4.19 -18.06 -1.46
N GLY A 283 -4.40 -18.68 -0.30
CA GLY A 283 -5.50 -19.64 -0.13
C GLY A 283 -6.39 -19.38 1.07
N SER A 284 -5.86 -19.24 2.27
CA SER A 284 -6.61 -19.36 3.52
C SER A 284 -7.86 -18.47 3.63
N ASP A 285 -7.71 -17.16 3.69
CA ASP A 285 -8.80 -16.19 3.87
C ASP A 285 -9.37 -15.63 2.56
N LYS A 286 -8.61 -15.69 1.47
CA LYS A 286 -8.97 -15.09 0.18
C LYS A 286 -10.13 -15.80 -0.54
N ALA A 287 -10.41 -17.06 -0.23
CA ALA A 287 -11.60 -17.75 -0.76
C ALA A 287 -12.90 -17.01 -0.41
N LYS A 288 -12.95 -16.37 0.77
CA LYS A 288 -14.10 -15.58 1.21
C LYS A 288 -14.22 -14.22 0.48
N GLU A 289 -13.09 -13.65 0.07
CA GLU A 289 -13.03 -12.34 -0.58
C GLU A 289 -13.24 -12.42 -2.10
N LEU A 290 -12.72 -13.46 -2.74
CA LEU A 290 -12.65 -13.59 -4.20
C LEU A 290 -13.61 -14.64 -4.77
N GLY A 291 -14.33 -15.40 -3.93
CA GLY A 291 -15.22 -16.47 -4.39
C GLY A 291 -14.45 -17.71 -4.88
N ASP A 292 -14.71 -18.17 -6.10
CA ASP A 292 -14.14 -19.40 -6.64
C ASP A 292 -12.63 -19.28 -6.95
N LEU A 293 -11.81 -19.87 -6.09
CA LEU A 293 -10.36 -19.95 -6.29
C LEU A 293 -9.95 -21.04 -7.32
N SER A 294 -10.87 -21.93 -7.72
CA SER A 294 -10.55 -23.00 -8.67
C SER A 294 -10.22 -22.45 -10.05
N ALA A 295 -10.90 -21.41 -10.49
CA ALA A 295 -10.57 -20.70 -11.72
C ALA A 295 -9.17 -20.07 -11.66
N ALA A 296 -8.81 -19.51 -10.51
CA ALA A 296 -7.47 -18.95 -10.30
C ALA A 296 -6.39 -20.05 -10.34
N ALA A 297 -6.64 -21.25 -9.81
CA ALA A 297 -5.69 -22.37 -9.84
C ALA A 297 -5.25 -22.74 -11.25
N ALA A 298 -6.20 -22.83 -12.19
CA ALA A 298 -5.87 -23.09 -13.60
C ALA A 298 -4.97 -22.01 -14.20
N LEU A 299 -5.17 -20.76 -13.86
CA LEU A 299 -4.39 -19.62 -14.35
C LEU A 299 -2.95 -19.63 -13.82
N TYR A 300 -2.73 -20.04 -12.58
CA TYR A 300 -1.36 -20.24 -12.05
C TYR A 300 -0.58 -21.26 -12.89
N HIS A 301 -1.20 -22.40 -13.20
CA HIS A 301 -0.54 -23.44 -13.98
C HIS A 301 -0.29 -23.00 -15.42
N GLN A 302 -1.20 -22.24 -16.04
CA GLN A 302 -0.98 -21.65 -17.36
C GLN A 302 0.18 -20.65 -17.35
N ALA A 303 0.27 -19.79 -16.33
CA ALA A 303 1.37 -18.84 -16.18
C ALA A 303 2.71 -19.54 -15.98
N ILE A 304 2.75 -20.59 -15.15
CA ILE A 304 3.97 -21.44 -15.00
C ILE A 304 4.35 -22.07 -16.34
N ALA A 305 3.40 -22.61 -17.10
CA ALA A 305 3.64 -23.21 -18.40
C ALA A 305 4.19 -22.20 -19.42
N SER A 306 3.68 -20.96 -19.41
CA SER A 306 4.17 -19.89 -20.30
C SER A 306 5.59 -19.42 -19.98
N LEU A 307 6.00 -19.46 -18.71
CA LEU A 307 7.37 -19.13 -18.28
C LEU A 307 8.36 -20.27 -18.46
N SER A 308 7.89 -21.52 -18.48
CA SER A 308 8.77 -22.71 -18.51
C SER A 308 9.75 -22.75 -19.68
N PRO A 309 9.39 -22.37 -20.92
CA PRO A 309 10.35 -22.33 -22.03
C PRO A 309 11.50 -21.36 -21.77
N LEU A 310 11.24 -20.20 -21.17
CA LEU A 310 12.26 -19.20 -20.79
C LEU A 310 13.24 -19.72 -19.72
N MET A 311 12.87 -20.81 -19.05
CA MET A 311 13.62 -21.45 -17.95
C MET A 311 14.22 -22.82 -18.35
N GLY A 312 14.32 -23.12 -19.63
CA GLY A 312 14.85 -24.41 -20.12
C GLY A 312 13.85 -25.59 -20.05
N GLY A 313 12.56 -25.32 -19.98
CA GLY A 313 11.47 -26.28 -20.13
C GLY A 313 10.90 -26.86 -18.82
N LYS A 314 11.74 -27.29 -17.89
CA LYS A 314 11.28 -27.88 -16.60
C LYS A 314 11.89 -27.20 -15.39
N PRO A 315 11.53 -25.94 -15.09
CA PRO A 315 12.05 -25.22 -13.92
C PRO A 315 11.62 -25.88 -12.60
N LYS A 316 12.38 -25.63 -11.54
CA LYS A 316 11.94 -25.84 -10.16
C LYS A 316 10.85 -24.81 -9.83
N ILE A 317 10.04 -25.12 -8.84
CA ILE A 317 8.97 -24.24 -8.36
C ILE A 317 9.20 -24.00 -6.88
N LEU A 318 9.51 -22.76 -6.52
CA LEU A 318 9.46 -22.32 -5.13
C LEU A 318 8.01 -21.95 -4.82
N LEU A 319 7.32 -22.77 -4.04
CA LEU A 319 5.95 -22.52 -3.63
C LEU A 319 5.94 -21.71 -2.33
N VAL A 320 5.40 -20.52 -2.40
CA VAL A 320 5.09 -19.64 -1.27
C VAL A 320 3.59 -19.69 -1.04
N THR A 321 3.17 -20.19 0.10
CA THR A 321 1.74 -20.30 0.45
C THR A 321 1.56 -20.49 1.95
N ASP A 322 0.49 -19.90 2.46
CA ASP A 322 0.00 -20.09 3.82
C ASP A 322 -1.02 -21.26 3.92
N TRP A 323 -1.31 -21.96 2.79
CA TRP A 323 -2.37 -22.95 2.71
C TRP A 323 -1.86 -24.34 2.37
N ALA A 324 -2.04 -25.28 3.31
CA ALA A 324 -1.54 -26.64 3.18
C ALA A 324 -2.11 -27.42 1.98
N PRO A 325 -3.41 -27.28 1.60
CA PRO A 325 -3.93 -27.96 0.41
C PRO A 325 -3.23 -27.52 -0.89
N ALA A 326 -2.79 -26.25 -1.02
CA ALA A 326 -2.05 -25.81 -2.18
C ALA A 326 -0.69 -26.53 -2.30
N GLU A 327 0.00 -26.74 -1.18
CA GLU A 327 1.26 -27.53 -1.21
C GLU A 327 1.01 -28.96 -1.69
N ALA A 328 -0.02 -29.62 -1.20
CA ALA A 328 -0.38 -30.98 -1.61
C ALA A 328 -0.68 -31.05 -3.12
N GLU A 329 -1.46 -30.11 -3.66
CA GLU A 329 -1.79 -30.00 -5.08
C GLU A 329 -0.52 -29.81 -5.94
N TYR A 330 0.36 -28.88 -5.55
CA TYR A 330 1.58 -28.59 -6.29
C TYR A 330 2.54 -29.77 -6.26
N ARG A 331 2.68 -30.47 -5.14
CA ARG A 331 3.50 -31.67 -5.04
C ARG A 331 2.94 -32.82 -5.90
N ALA A 332 1.62 -33.02 -5.90
CA ALA A 332 0.99 -34.01 -6.77
C ALA A 332 1.25 -33.72 -8.26
N ARG A 333 1.22 -32.45 -8.67
CA ARG A 333 1.38 -32.04 -10.08
C ARG A 333 2.82 -31.96 -10.54
N TYR A 334 3.72 -31.44 -9.71
CA TYR A 334 5.10 -31.09 -10.09
C TYR A 334 6.16 -31.97 -9.43
N GLY A 335 5.79 -32.82 -8.45
CA GLY A 335 6.68 -33.77 -7.79
C GLY A 335 7.88 -33.12 -7.13
N ASP A 336 9.05 -33.68 -7.30
CA ASP A 336 10.33 -33.24 -6.71
C ASP A 336 10.82 -31.86 -7.21
N ARG A 337 10.11 -31.25 -8.14
CA ARG A 337 10.41 -29.87 -8.58
C ARG A 337 9.93 -28.82 -7.58
N VAL A 338 9.05 -29.19 -6.66
CA VAL A 338 8.51 -28.24 -5.66
C VAL A 338 9.50 -28.07 -4.52
N ILE A 339 9.84 -26.81 -4.26
CA ILE A 339 10.65 -26.35 -3.13
C ILE A 339 9.73 -25.53 -2.23
N VAL A 340 9.84 -25.67 -0.92
CA VAL A 340 9.17 -24.83 0.08
C VAL A 340 10.20 -24.28 1.07
N SER A 341 9.92 -23.12 1.65
CA SER A 341 10.80 -22.48 2.64
C SER A 341 10.75 -23.14 4.02
N GLY A 342 9.65 -23.88 4.31
CA GLY A 342 9.36 -24.41 5.63
C GLY A 342 8.46 -23.51 6.47
N ALA A 343 7.93 -22.41 5.92
CA ALA A 343 7.00 -21.53 6.60
C ALA A 343 5.70 -22.25 7.02
N THR A 344 5.11 -21.78 8.11
CA THR A 344 3.87 -22.30 8.69
C THR A 344 2.71 -22.22 7.70
N LYS A 345 1.89 -23.28 7.69
CA LYS A 345 0.70 -23.37 6.84
C LYS A 345 -0.52 -23.77 7.65
N THR A 346 -1.68 -23.46 7.15
CA THR A 346 -2.97 -23.82 7.76
C THR A 346 -3.88 -24.50 6.75
N SER A 347 -4.79 -25.33 7.25
CA SER A 347 -5.92 -25.85 6.47
C SER A 347 -7.21 -25.11 6.80
N LEU A 348 -7.15 -24.09 7.68
CA LEU A 348 -8.30 -23.28 8.06
C LEU A 348 -8.52 -22.15 7.04
N SER A 349 -9.77 -21.78 6.86
CA SER A 349 -10.18 -20.62 6.05
C SER A 349 -9.95 -19.26 6.76
N THR A 350 -9.07 -19.23 7.75
CA THR A 350 -8.70 -18.01 8.50
C THR A 350 -7.21 -17.79 8.33
N GLY A 351 -6.83 -16.58 7.91
CA GLY A 351 -5.43 -16.20 7.72
C GLY A 351 -4.58 -16.43 8.98
N LEU A 352 -3.33 -16.84 8.82
CA LEU A 352 -2.42 -17.13 9.94
C LEU A 352 -2.31 -15.97 10.93
N HIS A 353 -2.29 -14.74 10.42
CA HIS A 353 -2.19 -13.51 11.22
C HIS A 353 -3.46 -13.18 12.03
N PHE A 354 -4.54 -13.94 11.87
CA PHE A 354 -5.75 -13.89 12.72
C PHE A 354 -5.85 -15.03 13.70
N GLN A 355 -4.87 -15.95 13.73
CA GLN A 355 -4.84 -17.08 14.67
C GLN A 355 -4.00 -16.68 15.89
N PRO A 356 -4.60 -16.52 17.09
CA PRO A 356 -3.90 -15.96 18.27
C PRO A 356 -2.64 -16.69 18.68
N SER A 357 -2.60 -18.02 18.47
CA SER A 357 -1.44 -18.87 18.81
C SER A 357 -0.25 -18.71 17.85
N LEU A 358 -0.44 -18.06 16.69
CA LEU A 358 0.58 -17.93 15.64
C LEU A 358 1.07 -16.49 15.48
N ILE A 359 0.31 -15.51 15.97
CA ILE A 359 0.75 -14.10 15.89
C ILE A 359 2.03 -13.88 16.68
N GLY A 360 2.88 -13.01 16.19
CA GLY A 360 4.15 -12.65 16.81
C GLY A 360 5.29 -12.55 15.81
N ARG A 361 6.48 -12.33 16.35
CA ARG A 361 7.71 -12.11 15.56
C ARG A 361 8.00 -13.26 14.58
N ASN A 362 7.86 -14.51 15.03
CA ASN A 362 8.19 -15.67 14.20
C ASN A 362 7.35 -15.72 12.91
N LEU A 363 6.05 -15.43 12.98
CA LEU A 363 5.20 -15.36 11.80
C LEU A 363 5.65 -14.23 10.85
N GLY A 364 6.04 -13.07 11.40
CA GLY A 364 6.59 -11.97 10.60
C GLY A 364 7.89 -12.37 9.90
N GLU A 365 8.80 -13.08 10.60
CA GLU A 365 10.04 -13.59 10.00
C GLU A 365 9.78 -14.57 8.85
N GLU A 366 8.86 -15.51 9.01
CA GLU A 366 8.51 -16.48 7.98
C GLU A 366 7.99 -15.79 6.72
N VAL A 367 7.06 -14.83 6.87
CA VAL A 367 6.46 -14.10 5.75
C VAL A 367 7.49 -13.19 5.06
N LEU A 368 8.39 -12.57 5.82
CA LEU A 368 9.51 -11.78 5.26
C LEU A 368 10.48 -12.68 4.50
N MET A 369 10.87 -13.81 5.09
CA MET A 369 11.80 -14.77 4.48
C MET A 369 11.25 -15.35 3.18
N ASP A 370 9.96 -15.71 3.15
CA ASP A 370 9.30 -16.19 1.93
C ASP A 370 9.42 -15.18 0.79
N ALA A 371 9.17 -13.90 1.06
CA ALA A 371 9.28 -12.87 0.04
C ALA A 371 10.73 -12.62 -0.41
N LEU A 372 11.68 -12.60 0.53
CA LEU A 372 13.10 -12.42 0.22
C LEU A 372 13.67 -13.60 -0.60
N ILE A 373 13.28 -14.83 -0.27
CA ILE A 373 13.71 -16.03 -1.01
C ILE A 373 13.06 -16.03 -2.41
N ALA A 374 11.75 -15.74 -2.50
CA ALA A 374 11.03 -15.68 -3.77
C ALA A 374 11.65 -14.65 -4.73
N ALA A 375 12.03 -13.48 -4.23
CA ALA A 375 12.67 -12.42 -5.00
C ALA A 375 14.07 -12.83 -5.56
N ARG A 376 14.64 -13.93 -5.12
CA ARG A 376 15.90 -14.50 -5.64
C ARG A 376 15.70 -15.52 -6.78
N CYS A 377 14.47 -15.91 -7.04
CA CYS A 377 14.13 -16.81 -8.15
C CYS A 377 14.33 -16.13 -9.52
N HIS A 378 14.20 -16.90 -10.60
CA HIS A 378 14.42 -16.44 -11.97
C HIS A 378 13.18 -15.79 -12.57
N ALA A 379 12.00 -16.15 -12.08
CA ALA A 379 10.71 -15.61 -12.47
C ALA A 379 9.70 -15.76 -11.32
N PHE A 380 8.55 -15.12 -11.49
CA PHE A 380 7.50 -15.08 -10.47
C PHE A 380 6.10 -15.20 -11.07
N VAL A 381 5.24 -15.92 -10.35
CA VAL A 381 3.80 -15.96 -10.59
C VAL A 381 3.09 -15.72 -9.27
N GLY A 382 2.17 -14.77 -9.24
CA GLY A 382 1.40 -14.45 -8.03
C GLY A 382 0.02 -13.89 -8.31
N LEU A 383 -0.78 -13.73 -7.25
CA LEU A 383 -2.10 -13.11 -7.32
C LEU A 383 -1.95 -11.59 -7.20
N ALA A 384 -2.39 -10.85 -8.21
CA ALA A 384 -2.27 -9.39 -8.24
C ALA A 384 -3.03 -8.70 -7.09
N TYR A 385 -4.04 -9.35 -6.56
CA TYR A 385 -4.86 -8.88 -5.43
C TYR A 385 -4.27 -9.23 -4.06
N SER A 386 -2.94 -9.40 -3.97
CA SER A 386 -2.26 -9.76 -2.73
C SER A 386 -1.04 -8.89 -2.47
N ASN A 387 -0.97 -8.27 -1.30
CA ASN A 387 0.20 -7.50 -0.87
C ASN A 387 1.49 -8.35 -0.89
N VAL A 388 1.43 -9.62 -0.48
CA VAL A 388 2.58 -10.54 -0.56
C VAL A 388 3.09 -10.64 -1.99
N SER A 389 2.20 -10.90 -2.96
CA SER A 389 2.58 -10.97 -4.38
C SER A 389 3.14 -9.65 -4.91
N ALA A 390 2.53 -8.52 -4.52
CA ALA A 390 2.99 -7.21 -4.95
C ALA A 390 4.43 -6.95 -4.46
N PHE A 391 4.71 -7.19 -3.17
CA PHE A 391 6.05 -6.99 -2.61
C PHE A 391 7.08 -7.96 -3.16
N ILE A 392 6.75 -9.24 -3.38
CA ILE A 392 7.64 -10.17 -4.08
C ILE A 392 7.99 -9.63 -5.47
N GLY A 393 6.99 -9.17 -6.22
CA GLY A 393 7.19 -8.57 -7.54
C GLY A 393 8.12 -7.35 -7.52
N TYR A 394 7.93 -6.44 -6.58
CA TYR A 394 8.81 -5.28 -6.42
C TYR A 394 10.23 -5.67 -6.00
N LEU A 395 10.35 -6.53 -5.01
CA LEU A 395 11.66 -7.02 -4.54
C LEU A 395 12.41 -7.72 -5.67
N GLY A 396 11.75 -8.57 -6.46
CA GLY A 396 12.38 -9.24 -7.60
C GLY A 396 12.81 -8.28 -8.70
N ARG A 397 12.03 -7.22 -8.96
CA ARG A 397 12.45 -6.14 -9.88
C ARG A 397 13.70 -5.42 -9.38
N LEU A 398 13.77 -5.14 -8.08
CA LEU A 398 14.90 -4.44 -7.48
C LEU A 398 16.16 -5.32 -7.36
N THR A 399 16.02 -6.64 -7.13
CA THR A 399 17.14 -7.53 -6.84
C THR A 399 17.62 -8.35 -8.05
N LYS A 400 16.69 -8.69 -8.96
CA LYS A 400 16.95 -9.54 -10.13
C LYS A 400 16.65 -8.87 -11.47
N GLY A 401 16.15 -7.62 -11.45
CA GLY A 401 15.79 -6.91 -12.66
C GLY A 401 14.62 -7.56 -13.42
N TRP A 402 13.67 -8.17 -12.71
CA TRP A 402 12.49 -8.73 -13.38
C TRP A 402 11.73 -7.64 -14.14
N ASP A 403 11.32 -8.00 -15.33
CA ASP A 403 10.37 -7.26 -16.14
C ASP A 403 9.00 -7.97 -16.18
N ASP A 404 8.07 -7.46 -16.96
CA ASP A 404 6.73 -8.03 -17.10
C ASP A 404 6.72 -9.40 -17.81
N SER A 405 7.83 -9.80 -18.47
CA SER A 405 7.97 -11.14 -19.05
C SER A 405 8.32 -12.21 -18.02
N ARG A 406 8.88 -11.79 -16.87
CA ARG A 406 9.34 -12.67 -15.80
C ARG A 406 8.52 -12.60 -14.52
N ALA A 407 7.71 -11.55 -14.35
CA ALA A 407 6.84 -11.37 -13.19
C ALA A 407 5.37 -11.31 -13.64
N ILE A 408 4.67 -12.43 -13.55
CA ILE A 408 3.26 -12.55 -13.94
C ILE A 408 2.39 -12.42 -12.70
N GLN A 409 1.43 -11.49 -12.74
CA GLN A 409 0.42 -11.36 -11.71
C GLN A 409 -0.98 -11.64 -12.30
N ILE A 410 -1.72 -12.50 -11.62
CA ILE A 410 -3.04 -12.97 -12.03
C ILE A 410 -4.10 -12.09 -11.38
N GLY A 411 -5.03 -11.56 -12.18
CA GLY A 411 -6.14 -10.72 -11.72
C GLY A 411 -5.82 -9.23 -11.65
N PRO A 412 -6.78 -8.41 -11.21
CA PRO A 412 -6.62 -6.97 -11.09
C PRO A 412 -5.61 -6.63 -9.97
N SER A 413 -4.71 -5.70 -10.22
CA SER A 413 -3.73 -5.28 -9.24
C SER A 413 -4.34 -4.35 -8.19
N ILE A 414 -4.03 -4.58 -6.91
CA ILE A 414 -4.38 -3.65 -5.82
C ILE A 414 -3.61 -2.32 -5.89
N HIS A 415 -2.47 -2.32 -6.58
CA HIS A 415 -1.63 -1.13 -6.75
C HIS A 415 -1.77 -0.48 -8.14
N GLY A 416 -2.65 -0.98 -8.99
CA GLY A 416 -2.82 -0.49 -10.36
C GLY A 416 -1.61 -0.65 -11.30
N VAL A 417 -0.64 -1.49 -10.92
CA VAL A 417 0.73 -1.42 -11.43
C VAL A 417 1.11 -2.52 -12.37
N TYR A 418 0.44 -3.66 -12.30
CA TYR A 418 0.84 -4.83 -13.07
C TYR A 418 -0.17 -5.16 -14.16
N ASN A 419 0.33 -5.33 -15.38
CA ASN A 419 -0.44 -5.95 -16.44
C ASN A 419 -0.74 -7.39 -16.04
N SER A 420 -1.99 -7.68 -15.76
CA SER A 420 -2.41 -9.06 -15.61
C SER A 420 -2.27 -9.77 -16.95
N PHE A 421 -1.48 -10.83 -16.98
CA PHE A 421 -1.23 -11.66 -18.18
C PHE A 421 -2.53 -12.16 -18.82
N LEU A 422 -3.60 -12.28 -18.04
CA LEU A 422 -4.83 -12.95 -18.45
C LEU A 422 -6.04 -12.03 -18.63
N LEU A 423 -5.96 -10.76 -18.21
CA LEU A 423 -7.02 -9.78 -18.47
C LEU A 423 -6.97 -9.18 -19.88
N LYS A 424 -5.89 -9.39 -20.63
CA LYS A 424 -5.78 -8.91 -22.03
C LYS A 424 -6.57 -9.77 -23.04
N ARG A 425 -7.31 -10.75 -22.59
CA ARG A 425 -8.05 -11.70 -23.47
C ARG A 425 -9.59 -11.62 -23.35
N SER A 426 -10.13 -10.65 -22.65
CA SER A 426 -11.58 -10.38 -22.63
C SER A 426 -11.95 -9.18 -23.48
#